data_13e56d78ec723cab1d6ada9b93f62174
#
_entry.id   13e56d78ec723cab1d6ada9b93f62174
#
_cell.length_a   1.000
_cell.length_b   1.000
_cell.length_c   1.000
_cell.angle_alpha   90.00
_cell.angle_beta   90.00
_cell.angle_gamma   90.00
#
_symmetry.space_group_name_H-M   'P 1'
#
loop_
_entity.id
_entity.type
_entity.pdbx_description
1 polymer ?
#
loop_
_entity_poly.entity_id
_entity_poly.type
_entity_poly.pdbx_seq_one_letter_code
_entity_poly.pdbx_strand_id
1 'polypeptide(L)'
;MEKLATTVSEPHAKREYKDTVFRMLFSDKEKLLSLYNAMNDRHYENAEDLKIVTLKNAIYMGMKNDLAFMVDTQICLYEHQSTKNPNMPLRDMFYISLEYQAYVNNKSLYCSTLQKLHTPKFVIFYNGTEDLEECTELRLSDAYENLEGEPNLELRVIVLNVSEGCNRKLMEHCQVLKEYAQYVAKVRRYTAEMELDAAVKRAVEECIAEGILEDFLRENRAEVEMVSILEYDKDFEEKKLREAEYEAGREEGARFGLAEGIVETGCADSVPEPDILARL
;
A
#
# COMPACT_ATOMS: atom_id res chain seq x y z
N MET A 1 -32.53 -19.40 -39.01
CA MET A 1 -32.29 -19.64 -37.58
C MET A 1 -30.79 -19.76 -37.41
N GLU A 2 -30.11 -18.65 -37.27
CA GLU A 2 -28.68 -18.57 -37.00
C GLU A 2 -28.45 -18.47 -35.49
N LYS A 3 -27.74 -19.48 -34.95
CA LYS A 3 -27.35 -19.49 -33.55
C LYS A 3 -26.17 -18.54 -33.35
N LEU A 4 -26.40 -17.41 -32.69
CA LEU A 4 -25.32 -16.62 -32.11
C LEU A 4 -24.57 -17.48 -31.06
N ALA A 5 -23.37 -17.83 -31.38
CA ALA A 5 -22.42 -18.38 -30.40
C ALA A 5 -21.89 -17.22 -29.55
N THR A 6 -22.42 -17.14 -28.35
CA THR A 6 -21.86 -16.26 -27.29
C THR A 6 -20.51 -16.88 -26.85
N THR A 7 -19.41 -16.31 -27.32
CA THR A 7 -18.11 -16.60 -26.79
C THR A 7 -18.07 -16.03 -25.36
N VAL A 8 -18.27 -16.90 -24.38
CA VAL A 8 -17.94 -16.64 -22.99
C VAL A 8 -16.43 -16.57 -22.95
N SER A 9 -15.88 -15.37 -22.79
CA SER A 9 -14.47 -15.19 -22.46
C SER A 9 -14.23 -15.86 -21.10
N GLU A 10 -13.39 -16.88 -21.08
CA GLU A 10 -12.90 -17.47 -19.84
C GLU A 10 -12.36 -16.34 -18.95
N PRO A 11 -12.68 -16.34 -17.64
CA PRO A 11 -12.10 -15.38 -16.72
C PRO A 11 -10.60 -15.63 -16.75
N HIS A 12 -9.83 -14.66 -17.26
CA HIS A 12 -8.39 -14.65 -17.08
C HIS A 12 -8.14 -14.82 -15.60
N ALA A 13 -7.56 -15.95 -15.22
CA ALA A 13 -7.08 -16.19 -13.89
C ALA A 13 -6.22 -14.97 -13.52
N LYS A 14 -6.70 -14.16 -12.58
CA LYS A 14 -5.91 -13.08 -11.98
C LYS A 14 -4.70 -13.77 -11.39
N ARG A 15 -3.59 -13.78 -12.12
CA ARG A 15 -2.32 -14.21 -11.59
C ARG A 15 -2.06 -13.33 -10.38
N GLU A 16 -2.09 -13.90 -9.20
CA GLU A 16 -1.82 -13.22 -7.93
C GLU A 16 -0.31 -12.99 -7.84
N TYR A 17 0.20 -12.00 -8.56
CA TYR A 17 1.58 -11.54 -8.43
C TYR A 17 1.70 -10.69 -7.17
N LYS A 18 1.85 -11.34 -6.03
CA LYS A 18 1.84 -10.66 -4.73
C LYS A 18 3.09 -10.90 -3.89
N ASP A 19 4.08 -11.54 -4.44
CA ASP A 19 5.31 -11.78 -3.71
C ASP A 19 6.38 -10.82 -4.19
N THR A 20 6.33 -9.57 -3.69
CA THR A 20 7.39 -8.59 -3.90
C THR A 20 8.68 -9.07 -3.23
N VAL A 21 9.83 -8.60 -3.70
CA VAL A 21 11.13 -8.92 -3.06
C VAL A 21 11.13 -8.55 -1.58
N PHE A 22 10.46 -7.46 -1.21
CA PHE A 22 10.26 -7.08 0.19
C PHE A 22 9.56 -8.19 1.00
N ARG A 23 8.45 -8.69 0.49
CA ARG A 23 7.71 -9.77 1.15
C ARG A 23 8.49 -11.07 1.21
N MET A 24 9.21 -11.43 0.13
CA MET A 24 10.08 -12.61 0.12
C MET A 24 11.14 -12.51 1.22
N LEU A 25 11.81 -11.36 1.35
CA LEU A 25 12.83 -11.12 2.38
C LEU A 25 12.27 -11.24 3.79
N PHE A 26 11.16 -10.56 4.06
CA PHE A 26 10.59 -10.46 5.40
C PHE A 26 9.55 -11.56 5.73
N SER A 27 9.36 -12.54 4.83
CA SER A 27 8.72 -13.81 5.17
C SER A 27 9.61 -14.69 6.04
N ASP A 28 10.91 -14.46 6.04
CA ASP A 28 11.87 -15.03 6.98
C ASP A 28 11.70 -14.39 8.36
N LYS A 29 11.46 -15.21 9.38
CA LYS A 29 11.17 -14.74 10.74
C LYS A 29 12.33 -13.99 11.40
N GLU A 30 13.57 -14.36 11.11
CA GLU A 30 14.76 -13.71 11.69
C GLU A 30 14.91 -12.30 11.10
N LYS A 31 14.75 -12.17 9.79
CA LYS A 31 14.77 -10.87 9.11
C LYS A 31 13.61 -9.99 9.55
N LEU A 32 12.42 -10.57 9.69
CA LEU A 32 11.24 -9.84 10.18
C LEU A 32 11.42 -9.39 11.63
N LEU A 33 12.01 -10.22 12.48
CA LEU A 33 12.33 -9.86 13.86
C LEU A 33 13.34 -8.71 13.92
N SER A 34 14.38 -8.75 13.09
CA SER A 34 15.34 -7.66 12.97
C SER A 34 14.65 -6.34 12.58
N LEU A 35 13.74 -6.36 11.61
CA LEU A 35 12.95 -5.19 11.22
C LEU A 35 12.07 -4.71 12.38
N TYR A 36 11.35 -5.61 13.05
CA TYR A 36 10.51 -5.27 14.18
C TYR A 36 11.32 -4.65 15.34
N ASN A 37 12.47 -5.20 15.65
CA ASN A 37 13.38 -4.67 16.68
C ASN A 37 13.86 -3.25 16.32
N ALA A 38 14.30 -3.05 15.09
CA ALA A 38 14.77 -1.75 14.60
C ALA A 38 13.67 -0.67 14.65
N MET A 39 12.43 -1.05 14.33
CA MET A 39 11.26 -0.17 14.35
C MET A 39 10.81 0.25 15.76
N ASN A 40 11.00 -0.62 16.75
CA ASN A 40 10.41 -0.45 18.08
C ASN A 40 11.45 -0.23 19.18
N ASP A 41 12.72 -0.08 18.82
CA ASP A 41 13.84 -0.01 19.78
C ASP A 41 13.77 -1.16 20.79
N ARG A 42 13.61 -2.39 20.28
CA ARG A 42 13.49 -3.62 21.05
C ARG A 42 14.64 -4.57 20.71
N HIS A 43 14.84 -5.57 21.55
CA HIS A 43 15.90 -6.57 21.40
C HIS A 43 15.34 -7.97 21.68
N TYR A 44 14.35 -8.40 20.88
CA TYR A 44 13.92 -9.80 20.91
C TYR A 44 14.97 -10.64 20.20
N GLU A 45 15.35 -11.75 20.81
CA GLU A 45 16.39 -12.65 20.27
C GLU A 45 15.78 -13.91 19.61
N ASN A 46 14.57 -14.29 20.00
CA ASN A 46 13.95 -15.51 19.52
C ASN A 46 12.91 -15.23 18.43
N ALA A 47 13.20 -15.61 17.20
CA ALA A 47 12.28 -15.46 16.06
C ALA A 47 10.97 -16.26 16.22
N GLU A 48 10.93 -17.29 17.07
CA GLU A 48 9.71 -18.03 17.35
C GLU A 48 8.68 -17.25 18.19
N ASP A 49 9.08 -16.13 18.79
CA ASP A 49 8.15 -15.21 19.45
C ASP A 49 7.25 -14.47 18.42
N LEU A 50 7.67 -14.46 17.14
CA LEU A 50 6.86 -13.98 16.03
C LEU A 50 5.86 -15.05 15.59
N LYS A 51 4.59 -14.70 15.62
CA LYS A 51 3.51 -15.52 15.06
C LYS A 51 2.99 -14.84 13.80
N ILE A 52 3.33 -15.40 12.65
CA ILE A 52 2.79 -14.93 11.38
C ILE A 52 1.28 -15.22 11.36
N VAL A 53 0.47 -14.19 11.12
CA VAL A 53 -0.96 -14.28 11.00
C VAL A 53 -1.30 -14.26 9.52
N THR A 54 -1.83 -15.37 9.02
CA THR A 54 -2.31 -15.42 7.64
C THR A 54 -3.75 -14.92 7.63
N LEU A 55 -4.00 -13.79 7.01
CA LEU A 55 -5.34 -13.24 6.77
C LEU A 55 -6.13 -14.14 5.81
N LYS A 56 -6.61 -15.30 6.29
CA LYS A 56 -7.31 -16.31 5.47
C LYS A 56 -8.58 -15.77 4.81
N ASN A 57 -9.17 -14.69 5.33
CA ASN A 57 -10.45 -14.14 4.88
C ASN A 57 -10.34 -12.79 4.15
N ALA A 58 -9.15 -12.28 3.90
CA ALA A 58 -8.95 -11.03 3.16
C ALA A 58 -9.25 -11.12 1.64
N ILE A 59 -9.88 -12.23 1.20
CA ILE A 59 -10.34 -12.42 -0.19
C ILE A 59 -11.53 -11.50 -0.53
N TYR A 60 -12.15 -10.89 0.47
CA TYR A 60 -13.21 -9.92 0.25
C TYR A 60 -12.57 -8.63 -0.33
N MET A 61 -12.84 -8.35 -1.58
CA MET A 61 -12.34 -7.21 -2.38
C MET A 61 -10.91 -7.33 -2.95
N GLY A 62 -10.27 -8.51 -2.94
CA GLY A 62 -8.94 -8.68 -3.54
C GLY A 62 -7.80 -7.95 -2.80
N MET A 63 -8.06 -7.52 -1.56
CA MET A 63 -7.07 -6.85 -0.71
C MET A 63 -6.35 -7.89 0.15
N LYS A 64 -5.03 -7.92 0.09
CA LYS A 64 -4.17 -8.67 1.02
C LYS A 64 -3.15 -7.69 1.59
N ASN A 65 -2.84 -7.83 2.87
CA ASN A 65 -1.70 -7.17 3.48
C ASN A 65 -0.44 -7.99 3.20
N ASP A 66 0.70 -7.34 3.02
CA ASP A 66 1.95 -8.04 2.67
C ASP A 66 2.46 -8.91 3.82
N LEU A 67 2.52 -8.35 5.02
CA LEU A 67 2.99 -9.03 6.21
C LEU A 67 2.09 -8.71 7.40
N ALA A 68 1.44 -9.73 7.96
CA ALA A 68 0.71 -9.63 9.21
C ALA A 68 1.29 -10.61 10.23
N PHE A 69 1.63 -10.13 11.41
CA PHE A 69 2.24 -10.94 12.46
C PHE A 69 1.91 -10.42 13.85
N MET A 70 2.02 -11.30 14.83
CA MET A 70 1.86 -10.96 16.25
C MET A 70 3.19 -11.12 16.97
N VAL A 71 3.45 -10.15 17.86
CA VAL A 71 4.55 -10.22 18.85
C VAL A 71 3.96 -9.79 20.18
N ASP A 72 4.09 -10.60 21.21
CA ASP A 72 3.50 -10.36 22.52
C ASP A 72 2.00 -10.04 22.44
N THR A 73 1.64 -8.80 22.78
CA THR A 73 0.27 -8.27 22.77
C THR A 73 0.01 -7.32 21.60
N GLN A 74 0.85 -7.31 20.59
CA GLN A 74 0.71 -6.47 19.41
C GLN A 74 0.40 -7.30 18.18
N ILE A 75 -0.42 -6.74 17.28
CA ILE A 75 -0.61 -7.22 15.93
C ILE A 75 -0.09 -6.16 14.97
N CYS A 76 0.90 -6.52 14.17
CA CYS A 76 1.56 -5.63 13.23
C CYS A 76 1.11 -5.96 11.81
N LEU A 77 0.66 -4.94 11.09
CA LEU A 77 0.35 -4.99 9.67
C LEU A 77 1.38 -4.12 8.96
N TYR A 78 2.30 -4.76 8.25
CA TYR A 78 3.36 -4.13 7.48
C TYR A 78 3.06 -4.30 6.01
N GLU A 79 3.09 -3.21 5.27
CA GLU A 79 2.83 -3.18 3.84
C GLU A 79 3.95 -2.44 3.12
N HIS A 80 4.35 -2.94 1.96
CA HIS A 80 5.30 -2.27 1.07
C HIS A 80 4.55 -1.57 -0.06
N GLN A 81 4.91 -0.32 -0.36
CA GLN A 81 4.30 0.45 -1.44
C GLN A 81 5.32 1.25 -2.23
N SER A 82 5.23 1.19 -3.56
CA SER A 82 5.96 2.04 -4.50
C SER A 82 5.21 3.32 -4.88
N THR A 83 3.93 3.39 -4.55
CA THR A 83 3.05 4.52 -4.87
C THR A 83 2.29 4.98 -3.64
N LYS A 84 2.02 6.29 -3.53
CA LYS A 84 1.23 6.84 -2.43
C LYS A 84 -0.24 6.40 -2.54
N ASN A 85 -0.79 5.92 -1.43
CA ASN A 85 -2.20 5.57 -1.35
C ASN A 85 -2.82 6.18 -0.08
N PRO A 86 -3.61 7.27 -0.20
CA PRO A 86 -4.22 7.94 0.95
C PRO A 86 -5.32 7.09 1.61
N ASN A 87 -5.83 6.04 0.95
CA ASN A 87 -6.89 5.19 1.46
C ASN A 87 -6.39 4.05 2.36
N MET A 88 -5.11 4.04 2.72
CA MET A 88 -4.55 2.99 3.57
C MET A 88 -5.21 2.89 4.95
N PRO A 89 -5.52 3.99 5.66
CA PRO A 89 -6.23 3.86 6.93
C PRO A 89 -7.58 3.15 6.81
N LEU A 90 -8.32 3.41 5.74
CA LEU A 90 -9.59 2.73 5.48
C LEU A 90 -9.39 1.24 5.15
N ARG A 91 -8.38 0.89 4.37
CA ARG A 91 -8.04 -0.51 4.07
C ARG A 91 -7.63 -1.26 5.33
N ASP A 92 -6.74 -0.68 6.14
CA ASP A 92 -6.24 -1.27 7.38
C ASP A 92 -7.36 -1.44 8.43
N MET A 93 -8.35 -0.54 8.45
CA MET A 93 -9.54 -0.69 9.28
C MET A 93 -10.31 -1.96 8.93
N PHE A 94 -10.48 -2.27 7.65
CA PHE A 94 -11.13 -3.52 7.23
C PHE A 94 -10.29 -4.74 7.58
N TYR A 95 -8.99 -4.70 7.39
CA TYR A 95 -8.10 -5.81 7.76
C TYR A 95 -8.16 -6.12 9.25
N ILE A 96 -7.95 -5.10 10.09
CA ILE A 96 -7.92 -5.32 11.54
C ILE A 96 -9.31 -5.74 12.08
N SER A 97 -10.39 -5.25 11.47
CA SER A 97 -11.74 -5.67 11.84
C SER A 97 -11.96 -7.16 11.63
N LEU A 98 -11.49 -7.72 10.52
CA LEU A 98 -11.57 -9.16 10.23
C LEU A 98 -10.74 -9.98 11.21
N GLU A 99 -9.53 -9.52 11.55
CA GLU A 99 -8.67 -10.18 12.52
C GLU A 99 -9.30 -10.18 13.92
N TYR A 100 -9.85 -9.04 14.34
CA TYR A 100 -10.53 -8.96 15.61
C TYR A 100 -11.81 -9.80 15.66
N GLN A 101 -12.57 -9.87 14.57
CA GLN A 101 -13.72 -10.78 14.47
C GLN A 101 -13.30 -12.24 14.65
N ALA A 102 -12.23 -12.67 13.97
CA ALA A 102 -11.70 -14.02 14.12
C ALA A 102 -11.19 -14.28 15.55
N TYR A 103 -10.52 -13.30 16.16
CA TYR A 103 -9.98 -13.40 17.51
C TYR A 103 -11.08 -13.52 18.59
N VAL A 104 -12.21 -12.81 18.43
CA VAL A 104 -13.33 -12.83 19.38
C VAL A 104 -14.41 -13.84 19.05
N ASN A 105 -14.31 -14.58 17.95
CA ASN A 105 -15.39 -15.46 17.43
C ASN A 105 -15.92 -16.46 18.47
N ASN A 106 -15.08 -16.92 19.41
CA ASN A 106 -15.46 -17.84 20.49
C ASN A 106 -15.69 -17.11 21.83
N LYS A 107 -15.74 -15.78 21.86
CA LYS A 107 -15.89 -14.98 23.08
C LYS A 107 -17.24 -14.28 23.07
N SER A 108 -17.94 -14.29 24.21
CA SER A 108 -19.19 -13.55 24.32
C SER A 108 -18.93 -12.05 24.44
N LEU A 109 -19.35 -11.28 23.46
CA LEU A 109 -19.30 -9.82 23.51
C LEU A 109 -20.46 -9.21 24.34
N TYR A 110 -21.40 -10.04 24.76
CA TYR A 110 -22.57 -9.64 25.60
C TYR A 110 -22.35 -9.86 27.09
N CYS A 111 -21.16 -10.40 27.47
CA CYS A 111 -20.84 -10.55 28.89
C CYS A 111 -20.38 -9.23 29.51
N SER A 112 -20.43 -9.13 30.84
CA SER A 112 -19.96 -7.95 31.58
C SER A 112 -18.43 -7.82 31.66
N THR A 113 -17.68 -8.81 31.19
CA THR A 113 -16.22 -8.83 31.21
C THR A 113 -15.65 -8.19 29.95
N LEU A 114 -14.77 -7.19 30.12
CA LEU A 114 -14.07 -6.55 29.00
C LEU A 114 -13.20 -7.56 28.25
N GLN A 115 -13.47 -7.72 26.96
CA GLN A 115 -12.61 -8.52 26.07
C GLN A 115 -11.40 -7.70 25.62
N LYS A 116 -10.21 -8.15 26.00
CA LYS A 116 -8.95 -7.51 25.58
C LYS A 116 -8.56 -7.99 24.20
N LEU A 117 -8.06 -7.06 23.37
CA LEU A 117 -7.55 -7.28 22.03
C LEU A 117 -6.04 -6.99 21.99
N HIS A 118 -5.37 -7.54 20.98
CA HIS A 118 -3.99 -7.14 20.68
C HIS A 118 -3.97 -5.70 20.16
N THR A 119 -2.97 -4.92 20.57
CA THR A 119 -2.81 -3.54 20.09
C THR A 119 -2.35 -3.56 18.63
N PRO A 120 -3.08 -2.92 17.70
CA PRO A 120 -2.72 -2.92 16.29
C PRO A 120 -1.61 -1.89 16.01
N LYS A 121 -0.73 -2.21 15.07
CA LYS A 121 0.25 -1.29 14.49
C LYS A 121 0.20 -1.40 12.98
N PHE A 122 0.11 -0.26 12.31
CA PHE A 122 0.03 -0.15 10.86
C PHE A 122 1.24 0.64 10.36
N VAL A 123 2.03 0.02 9.49
CA VAL A 123 3.24 0.63 8.95
C VAL A 123 3.34 0.35 7.45
N ILE A 124 3.56 1.39 6.69
CA ILE A 124 3.86 1.32 5.26
C ILE A 124 5.35 1.62 5.06
N PHE A 125 6.04 0.73 4.38
CA PHE A 125 7.39 0.94 3.89
C PHE A 125 7.28 1.46 2.46
N TYR A 126 7.40 2.77 2.31
CA TYR A 126 7.34 3.42 1.01
C TYR A 126 8.72 3.43 0.36
N ASN A 127 8.80 2.86 -0.83
CA ASN A 127 9.98 2.89 -1.67
C ASN A 127 9.60 3.28 -3.11
N GLY A 128 8.99 4.46 -3.26
CA GLY A 128 8.55 4.98 -4.54
C GLY A 128 9.53 6.00 -5.13
N THR A 129 9.11 6.64 -6.23
CA THR A 129 9.87 7.68 -6.93
C THR A 129 9.40 9.10 -6.62
N GLU A 130 8.25 9.25 -5.97
CA GLU A 130 7.77 10.55 -5.55
C GLU A 130 8.52 11.01 -4.30
N ASP A 131 8.78 12.32 -4.21
CA ASP A 131 9.38 12.91 -3.02
C ASP A 131 8.41 12.79 -1.83
N LEU A 132 8.90 12.16 -0.76
CA LEU A 132 8.15 11.94 0.47
C LEU A 132 9.07 12.20 1.66
N GLU A 133 8.55 12.84 2.68
CA GLU A 133 9.25 13.00 3.96
C GLU A 133 9.68 11.62 4.52
N GLU A 134 10.70 11.59 5.35
CA GLU A 134 11.21 10.35 5.95
C GLU A 134 10.12 9.58 6.71
N CYS A 135 9.22 10.31 7.38
CA CYS A 135 8.11 9.73 8.14
C CYS A 135 6.87 10.63 8.00
N THR A 136 5.77 10.05 7.56
CA THR A 136 4.46 10.72 7.52
C THR A 136 3.40 9.86 8.21
N GLU A 137 2.31 10.49 8.64
CA GLU A 137 1.17 9.81 9.24
C GLU A 137 -0.07 10.01 8.37
N LEU A 138 -0.75 8.92 8.04
CA LEU A 138 -2.07 8.95 7.41
C LEU A 138 -3.13 8.67 8.48
N ARG A 139 -4.26 9.36 8.40
CA ARG A 139 -5.35 9.26 9.37
C ARG A 139 -6.65 8.86 8.70
N LEU A 140 -7.43 8.01 9.36
CA LEU A 140 -8.75 7.66 8.88
C LEU A 140 -9.68 8.87 8.87
N SER A 141 -9.51 9.79 9.81
CA SER A 141 -10.28 11.03 9.90
C SER A 141 -10.13 11.94 8.69
N ASP A 142 -9.03 11.83 7.92
CA ASP A 142 -8.83 12.60 6.70
C ASP A 142 -9.83 12.20 5.59
N ALA A 143 -10.47 11.04 5.72
CA ALA A 143 -11.49 10.54 4.78
C ALA A 143 -12.93 10.94 5.17
N TYR A 144 -13.15 11.61 6.30
CA TYR A 144 -14.49 12.01 6.73
C TYR A 144 -14.90 13.32 6.04
N GLU A 145 -16.04 13.28 5.35
CA GLU A 145 -16.56 14.43 4.58
C GLU A 145 -16.84 15.67 5.45
N ASN A 146 -17.38 15.46 6.65
CA ASN A 146 -17.76 16.53 7.56
C ASN A 146 -17.37 16.16 9.00
N LEU A 147 -16.09 16.33 9.34
CA LEU A 147 -15.61 16.10 10.68
C LEU A 147 -15.79 17.32 11.55
N GLU A 148 -16.65 17.21 12.57
CA GLU A 148 -16.82 18.22 13.62
C GLU A 148 -16.21 17.71 14.93
N GLY A 149 -15.14 18.38 15.39
CA GLY A 149 -14.43 18.01 16.62
C GLY A 149 -13.54 16.76 16.46
N GLU A 150 -13.36 16.03 17.55
CA GLU A 150 -12.54 14.82 17.56
C GLU A 150 -13.32 13.63 16.97
N PRO A 151 -12.68 12.80 16.13
CA PRO A 151 -13.35 11.65 15.54
C PRO A 151 -13.64 10.57 16.60
N ASN A 152 -14.85 9.98 16.58
CA ASN A 152 -15.17 8.85 17.42
C ASN A 152 -14.47 7.55 17.00
N LEU A 153 -14.02 7.48 15.75
CA LEU A 153 -13.23 6.38 15.21
C LEU A 153 -12.00 6.97 14.52
N GLU A 154 -10.82 6.58 14.98
CA GLU A 154 -9.54 6.99 14.40
C GLU A 154 -8.64 5.78 14.21
N LEU A 155 -7.97 5.72 13.06
CA LEU A 155 -6.90 4.79 12.76
C LEU A 155 -5.74 5.57 12.12
N ARG A 156 -4.54 5.31 12.61
CA ARG A 156 -3.33 5.99 12.14
C ARG A 156 -2.38 4.99 11.53
N VAL A 157 -1.85 5.33 10.37
CA VAL A 157 -0.88 4.53 9.63
C VAL A 157 0.40 5.33 9.50
N ILE A 158 1.51 4.75 9.92
CA ILE A 158 2.83 5.36 9.78
C ILE A 158 3.40 4.97 8.40
N VAL A 159 3.80 5.95 7.63
CA VAL A 159 4.48 5.76 6.36
C VAL A 159 5.94 6.14 6.52
N LEU A 160 6.83 5.19 6.26
CA LEU A 160 8.27 5.36 6.34
C LEU A 160 8.87 5.31 4.93
N ASN A 161 9.53 6.39 4.53
CA ASN A 161 10.28 6.41 3.29
C ASN A 161 11.56 5.58 3.45
N VAL A 162 11.60 4.40 2.83
CA VAL A 162 12.73 3.48 2.86
C VAL A 162 13.55 3.50 1.56
N SER A 163 13.45 4.58 0.79
CA SER A 163 14.33 4.81 -0.34
C SER A 163 15.78 5.01 0.11
N GLU A 164 16.73 4.70 -0.77
CA GLU A 164 18.14 4.87 -0.47
C GLU A 164 18.46 6.29 0.01
N GLY A 165 19.13 6.41 1.15
CA GLY A 165 19.48 7.69 1.78
C GLY A 165 18.48 8.23 2.79
N CYS A 166 17.24 7.71 2.82
CA CYS A 166 16.21 8.07 3.79
C CYS A 166 16.27 7.19 5.05
N ASN A 167 15.67 7.65 6.15
CA ASN A 167 15.54 6.92 7.42
C ASN A 167 16.84 6.25 7.89
N ARG A 168 17.95 6.96 7.83
CA ARG A 168 19.30 6.42 8.11
C ARG A 168 19.38 5.66 9.42
N LYS A 169 18.75 6.17 10.47
CA LYS A 169 18.75 5.51 11.78
C LYS A 169 18.10 4.13 11.73
N LEU A 170 16.97 4.01 11.03
CA LEU A 170 16.31 2.71 10.82
C LEU A 170 17.19 1.77 9.98
N MET A 171 17.82 2.29 8.93
CA MET A 171 18.71 1.52 8.06
C MET A 171 19.98 1.02 8.78
N GLU A 172 20.50 1.78 9.74
CA GLU A 172 21.63 1.37 10.58
C GLU A 172 21.27 0.22 11.53
N HIS A 173 20.02 0.14 11.97
CA HIS A 173 19.53 -0.91 12.88
C HIS A 173 18.92 -2.13 12.16
N CYS A 174 18.63 -2.01 10.85
CA CYS A 174 18.12 -3.12 10.05
C CYS A 174 18.91 -3.23 8.74
N GLN A 175 19.99 -4.02 8.76
CA GLN A 175 20.88 -4.18 7.61
C GLN A 175 20.12 -4.73 6.38
N VAL A 176 19.22 -5.68 6.57
CA VAL A 176 18.42 -6.27 5.47
C VAL A 176 17.55 -5.22 4.77
N LEU A 177 16.95 -4.29 5.52
CA LEU A 177 16.16 -3.21 4.94
C LEU A 177 17.04 -2.23 4.16
N LYS A 178 18.22 -1.92 4.67
CA LYS A 178 19.22 -1.08 3.99
C LYS A 178 19.65 -1.70 2.66
N GLU A 179 19.99 -2.97 2.67
CA GLU A 179 20.42 -3.72 1.49
C GLU A 179 19.29 -3.83 0.46
N TYR A 180 18.05 -4.03 0.92
CA TYR A 180 16.87 -3.96 0.05
C TYR A 180 16.73 -2.59 -0.63
N ALA A 181 16.86 -1.49 0.10
CA ALA A 181 16.81 -0.14 -0.47
C ALA A 181 17.90 0.07 -1.53
N GLN A 182 19.12 -0.41 -1.29
CA GLN A 182 20.24 -0.35 -2.24
C GLN A 182 19.96 -1.18 -3.50
N TYR A 183 19.40 -2.39 -3.35
CA TYR A 183 19.00 -3.22 -4.49
C TYR A 183 17.97 -2.49 -5.38
N VAL A 184 16.91 -1.96 -4.80
CA VAL A 184 15.86 -1.22 -5.54
C VAL A 184 16.44 0.02 -6.22
N ALA A 185 17.33 0.76 -5.55
CA ALA A 185 17.99 1.93 -6.14
C ALA A 185 18.85 1.55 -7.36
N LYS A 186 19.56 0.41 -7.31
CA LYS A 186 20.33 -0.11 -8.45
C LYS A 186 19.41 -0.49 -9.61
N VAL A 187 18.32 -1.21 -9.37
CA VAL A 187 17.36 -1.55 -10.42
C VAL A 187 16.86 -0.27 -11.09
N ARG A 188 16.42 0.74 -10.32
CA ARG A 188 15.95 2.02 -10.87
C ARG A 188 16.99 2.76 -11.66
N ARG A 189 18.23 2.78 -11.20
CA ARG A 189 19.32 3.42 -11.95
C ARG A 189 19.51 2.77 -13.31
N TYR A 190 19.51 1.44 -13.37
CA TYR A 190 19.71 0.72 -14.62
C TYR A 190 18.49 0.76 -15.54
N THR A 191 17.27 0.85 -15.04
CA THR A 191 16.08 1.03 -15.89
C THR A 191 16.05 2.36 -16.64
N ALA A 192 16.82 3.35 -16.19
CA ALA A 192 17.01 4.60 -16.94
C ALA A 192 17.96 4.46 -18.14
N GLU A 193 18.78 3.41 -18.19
CA GLU A 193 19.84 3.22 -19.19
C GLU A 193 19.59 2.02 -20.13
N MET A 194 18.80 1.04 -19.70
CA MET A 194 18.59 -0.21 -20.43
C MET A 194 17.20 -0.79 -20.19
N GLU A 195 16.84 -1.81 -21.00
CA GLU A 195 15.59 -2.55 -20.85
C GLU A 195 15.47 -3.21 -19.47
N LEU A 196 14.24 -3.29 -18.95
CA LEU A 196 13.93 -3.72 -17.59
C LEU A 196 14.55 -5.08 -17.23
N ASP A 197 14.40 -6.09 -18.09
CA ASP A 197 14.97 -7.43 -17.85
C ASP A 197 16.50 -7.40 -17.68
N ALA A 198 17.17 -6.63 -18.52
CA ALA A 198 18.63 -6.45 -18.44
C ALA A 198 19.03 -5.65 -17.18
N ALA A 199 18.25 -4.64 -16.83
CA ALA A 199 18.47 -3.81 -15.65
C ALA A 199 18.37 -4.62 -14.35
N VAL A 200 17.33 -5.44 -14.22
CA VAL A 200 17.13 -6.31 -13.05
C VAL A 200 18.27 -7.33 -12.93
N LYS A 201 18.61 -8.03 -14.02
CA LYS A 201 19.72 -9.02 -14.01
C LYS A 201 21.03 -8.39 -13.62
N ARG A 202 21.34 -7.22 -14.17
CA ARG A 202 22.56 -6.48 -13.84
C ARG A 202 22.57 -6.04 -12.37
N ALA A 203 21.45 -5.53 -11.84
CA ALA A 203 21.34 -5.14 -10.45
C ALA A 203 21.57 -6.32 -9.50
N VAL A 204 20.98 -7.48 -9.80
CA VAL A 204 21.17 -8.73 -9.03
C VAL A 204 22.63 -9.16 -9.03
N GLU A 205 23.29 -9.19 -10.21
CA GLU A 205 24.70 -9.58 -10.33
C GLU A 205 25.64 -8.64 -9.56
N GLU A 206 25.40 -7.35 -9.67
CA GLU A 206 26.22 -6.35 -8.97
C GLU A 206 25.98 -6.39 -7.45
N CYS A 207 24.73 -6.55 -7.00
CA CYS A 207 24.44 -6.72 -5.58
C CYS A 207 25.13 -7.95 -4.98
N ILE A 208 25.09 -9.09 -5.68
CA ILE A 208 25.80 -10.30 -5.26
C ILE A 208 27.32 -10.05 -5.18
N ALA A 209 27.90 -9.35 -6.17
CA ALA A 209 29.33 -9.06 -6.19
C ALA A 209 29.78 -8.10 -5.08
N GLU A 210 28.90 -7.22 -4.62
CA GLU A 210 29.13 -6.27 -3.54
C GLU A 210 28.73 -6.78 -2.14
N GLY A 211 28.19 -8.00 -2.03
CA GLY A 211 27.71 -8.57 -0.77
C GLY A 211 26.38 -7.99 -0.28
N ILE A 212 25.60 -7.35 -1.17
CA ILE A 212 24.28 -6.78 -0.86
C ILE A 212 23.24 -7.88 -1.07
N LEU A 213 22.55 -8.29 -0.01
CA LEU A 213 21.58 -9.41 -0.02
C LEU A 213 22.16 -10.68 -0.67
N GLU A 214 23.49 -10.91 -0.58
CA GLU A 214 24.19 -11.91 -1.36
C GLU A 214 23.57 -13.29 -1.28
N ASP A 215 23.42 -13.83 -0.07
CA ASP A 215 22.89 -15.19 0.12
C ASP A 215 21.47 -15.31 -0.40
N PHE A 216 20.63 -14.33 -0.07
CA PHE A 216 19.24 -14.31 -0.52
C PHE A 216 19.13 -14.24 -2.05
N LEU A 217 19.91 -13.37 -2.71
CA LEU A 217 19.87 -13.22 -4.17
C LEU A 217 20.47 -14.43 -4.89
N ARG A 218 21.46 -15.12 -4.30
CA ARG A 218 21.98 -16.36 -4.87
C ARG A 218 20.97 -17.50 -4.80
N GLU A 219 20.29 -17.65 -3.66
CA GLU A 219 19.30 -18.72 -3.44
C GLU A 219 18.03 -18.50 -4.24
N ASN A 220 17.58 -17.26 -4.40
CA ASN A 220 16.28 -16.92 -4.98
C ASN A 220 16.38 -16.19 -6.31
N ARG A 221 17.51 -16.26 -7.01
CA ARG A 221 17.83 -15.42 -8.19
C ARG A 221 16.70 -15.38 -9.22
N ALA A 222 16.25 -16.53 -9.69
CA ALA A 222 15.24 -16.62 -10.76
C ALA A 222 13.89 -16.02 -10.34
N GLU A 223 13.51 -16.23 -9.08
CA GLU A 223 12.27 -15.71 -8.52
C GLU A 223 12.34 -14.20 -8.33
N VAL A 224 13.45 -13.69 -7.78
CA VAL A 224 13.69 -12.25 -7.62
C VAL A 224 13.70 -11.53 -8.96
N GLU A 225 14.38 -12.07 -9.98
CA GLU A 225 14.41 -11.49 -11.33
C GLU A 225 12.98 -11.42 -11.90
N MET A 226 12.22 -12.50 -11.83
CA MET A 226 10.85 -12.55 -12.33
C MET A 226 9.90 -11.58 -11.58
N VAL A 227 9.94 -11.59 -10.25
CA VAL A 227 9.09 -10.73 -9.41
C VAL A 227 9.40 -9.25 -9.64
N SER A 228 10.68 -8.88 -9.71
CA SER A 228 11.10 -7.49 -9.94
C SER A 228 10.63 -6.97 -11.29
N ILE A 229 10.75 -7.78 -12.35
CA ILE A 229 10.26 -7.39 -13.69
C ILE A 229 8.75 -7.13 -13.64
N LEU A 230 7.98 -8.02 -13.02
CA LEU A 230 6.52 -7.90 -12.91
C LEU A 230 6.09 -6.72 -12.03
N GLU A 231 6.82 -6.44 -10.96
CA GLU A 231 6.54 -5.30 -10.06
C GLU A 231 6.76 -3.96 -10.78
N TYR A 232 7.85 -3.82 -11.51
CA TYR A 232 8.14 -2.60 -12.28
C TYR A 232 7.17 -2.40 -13.45
N ASP A 233 6.81 -3.47 -14.17
CA ASP A 233 5.79 -3.38 -15.23
C ASP A 233 4.44 -2.92 -14.66
N LYS A 234 4.05 -3.45 -13.52
CA LYS A 234 2.80 -3.05 -12.85
C LYS A 234 2.85 -1.59 -12.41
N ASP A 235 3.93 -1.15 -11.79
CA ASP A 235 4.10 0.24 -11.34
C ASP A 235 4.03 1.21 -12.54
N PHE A 236 4.63 0.83 -13.67
CA PHE A 236 4.58 1.62 -14.90
C PHE A 236 3.16 1.73 -15.47
N GLU A 237 2.40 0.62 -15.53
CA GLU A 237 1.02 0.61 -16.00
C GLU A 237 0.08 1.37 -15.04
N GLU A 238 0.24 1.23 -13.73
CA GLU A 238 -0.53 2.00 -12.74
C GLU A 238 -0.24 3.50 -12.83
N LYS A 239 1.01 3.89 -13.08
CA LYS A 239 1.38 5.30 -13.27
C LYS A 239 0.73 5.87 -14.52
N LYS A 240 0.77 5.16 -15.64
CA LYS A 240 0.09 5.56 -16.88
C LYS A 240 -1.42 5.70 -16.70
N LEU A 241 -2.04 4.75 -15.98
CA LEU A 241 -3.47 4.80 -15.70
C LEU A 241 -3.82 6.05 -14.89
N ARG A 242 -3.06 6.38 -13.85
CA ARG A 242 -3.28 7.58 -13.04
C ARG A 242 -3.09 8.87 -13.84
N GLU A 243 -2.07 8.92 -14.70
CA GLU A 243 -1.85 10.06 -15.59
C GLU A 243 -3.04 10.24 -16.52
N ALA A 244 -3.56 9.17 -17.11
CA ALA A 244 -4.73 9.20 -17.99
C ALA A 244 -6.01 9.60 -17.23
N GLU A 245 -6.22 9.09 -16.01
CA GLU A 245 -7.36 9.47 -15.15
C GLU A 245 -7.29 10.94 -14.73
N TYR A 246 -6.10 11.43 -14.41
CA TYR A 246 -5.88 12.84 -14.08
C TYR A 246 -6.15 13.75 -15.27
N GLU A 247 -5.69 13.40 -16.48
CA GLU A 247 -5.95 14.16 -17.71
C GLU A 247 -7.45 14.16 -18.05
N ALA A 248 -8.11 13.00 -17.94
CA ALA A 248 -9.55 12.90 -18.18
C ALA A 248 -10.36 13.74 -17.18
N GLY A 249 -10.02 13.69 -15.88
CA GLY A 249 -10.67 14.52 -14.86
C GLY A 249 -10.44 16.01 -15.06
N ARG A 250 -9.24 16.40 -15.53
CA ARG A 250 -8.93 17.79 -15.86
C ARG A 250 -9.73 18.27 -17.08
N GLU A 251 -9.85 17.46 -18.11
CA GLU A 251 -10.67 17.77 -19.30
C GLU A 251 -12.17 17.87 -18.96
N GLU A 252 -12.66 16.97 -18.14
CA GLU A 252 -14.04 16.98 -17.66
C GLU A 252 -14.33 18.22 -16.81
N GLY A 253 -13.45 18.56 -15.85
CA GLY A 253 -13.55 19.76 -15.05
C GLY A 253 -13.50 21.04 -15.89
N ALA A 254 -12.66 21.08 -16.93
CA ALA A 254 -12.63 22.21 -17.86
C ALA A 254 -13.93 22.34 -18.68
N ARG A 255 -14.55 21.22 -19.06
CA ARG A 255 -15.86 21.22 -19.75
C ARG A 255 -16.99 21.70 -18.84
N PHE A 256 -17.00 21.29 -17.55
CA PHE A 256 -17.97 21.77 -16.57
C PHE A 256 -17.78 23.26 -16.28
N GLY A 257 -16.57 23.72 -16.07
CA GLY A 257 -16.27 25.13 -15.84
C GLY A 257 -16.63 26.04 -17.05
N LEU A 258 -16.45 25.54 -18.29
CA LEU A 258 -16.92 26.23 -19.49
C LEU A 258 -18.45 26.24 -19.57
N ALA A 259 -19.13 25.16 -19.17
CA ALA A 259 -20.58 25.07 -19.18
C ALA A 259 -21.20 26.02 -18.14
N GLU A 260 -20.65 26.10 -16.93
CA GLU A 260 -21.08 27.04 -15.90
C GLU A 260 -20.83 28.51 -16.32
N GLY A 261 -19.66 28.81 -16.91
CA GLY A 261 -19.37 30.13 -17.46
C GLY A 261 -20.30 30.56 -18.59
N ILE A 262 -20.79 29.61 -19.40
CA ILE A 262 -21.80 29.87 -20.45
C ILE A 262 -23.18 30.13 -19.83
N VAL A 263 -23.54 29.44 -18.76
CA VAL A 263 -24.79 29.66 -18.03
C VAL A 263 -24.78 31.03 -17.34
N GLU A 264 -23.69 31.42 -16.68
CA GLU A 264 -23.57 32.75 -16.05
C GLU A 264 -23.57 33.88 -17.05
N THR A 265 -22.94 33.73 -18.22
CA THR A 265 -22.95 34.77 -19.27
C THR A 265 -24.24 34.77 -20.09
N GLY A 266 -24.99 33.67 -20.14
CA GLY A 266 -26.29 33.57 -20.83
C GLY A 266 -27.49 34.11 -20.03
N CYS A 267 -27.36 34.29 -18.71
CA CYS A 267 -28.43 34.82 -17.85
C CYS A 267 -28.41 36.36 -17.69
N ALA A 268 -27.52 37.08 -18.37
CA ALA A 268 -27.38 38.52 -18.21
C ALA A 268 -28.34 39.35 -19.09
N ASP A 269 -29.22 38.71 -19.93
CA ASP A 269 -30.23 39.44 -20.71
C ASP A 269 -31.65 38.95 -20.36
N SER A 270 -32.30 39.80 -19.52
CA SER A 270 -33.76 40.04 -19.46
C SER A 270 -34.73 38.89 -19.20
N VAL A 271 -35.13 38.69 -17.93
CA VAL A 271 -36.54 38.49 -17.56
C VAL A 271 -36.80 39.21 -16.23
N PRO A 272 -37.83 40.09 -16.11
CA PRO A 272 -38.16 40.69 -14.81
C PRO A 272 -38.82 39.65 -13.90
N GLU A 273 -38.35 39.63 -12.63
CA GLU A 273 -38.90 38.81 -11.56
C GLU A 273 -40.41 39.01 -11.41
N PRO A 274 -41.19 37.94 -11.33
CA PRO A 274 -42.53 38.01 -10.77
C PRO A 274 -42.47 37.96 -9.25
N ASP A 275 -43.04 38.98 -8.64
CA ASP A 275 -43.25 39.17 -7.21
C ASP A 275 -43.92 37.95 -6.54
N ILE A 276 -43.14 37.09 -5.87
CA ILE A 276 -43.58 35.88 -5.16
C ILE A 276 -43.81 36.14 -3.66
N LEU A 277 -43.85 37.37 -3.20
CA LEU A 277 -44.10 37.68 -1.78
C LEU A 277 -45.54 38.04 -1.46
N ALA A 278 -46.52 37.61 -2.24
CA ALA A 278 -47.95 37.88 -1.96
C ALA A 278 -48.83 36.64 -1.86
N ARG A 279 -48.35 35.51 -1.30
CA ARG A 279 -49.22 34.39 -0.86
C ARG A 279 -48.52 33.51 0.20
N LEU A 280 -48.47 34.03 1.43
CA LEU A 280 -48.55 33.21 2.64
C LEU A 280 -49.26 34.08 3.67
#